data_568c273b5d0fe1d0f5a1f41a4cdce16b
#
_entry.id   568c273b5d0fe1d0f5a1f41a4cdce16b
#
_cell.length_a   1.000
_cell.length_b   1.000
_cell.length_c   1.000
_cell.angle_alpha   90.00
_cell.angle_beta   90.00
_cell.angle_gamma   90.00
#
_symmetry.space_group_name_H-M   'P 1'
#
loop_
_entity.id
_entity.type
_entity.pdbx_description
1 polymer ?
#
loop_
_entity_poly.entity_id
_entity_poly.type
_entity_poly.pdbx_seq_one_letter_code
_entity_poly.pdbx_strand_id
1 'polypeptide(L)'
;MAGHTNLSRVAKVEPEAISAVREGRPIADPKLEALRQFAAKVTRNRGVVSEADVSAFKAAGYDNRAMLDVLVLAATKLISNYTNHLAQTPLDPFMKGAEWSAPGKLKPAA
;
A
#
# COMPACT_ATOMS: atom_id res chain seq x y z
N MET A 1 6.46 -1.63 -5.70
CA MET A 1 6.64 -0.25 -5.14
C MET A 1 6.98 0.79 -6.20
N ALA A 2 7.93 0.55 -7.13
CA ALA A 2 8.36 1.55 -8.13
C ALA A 2 7.21 2.19 -8.90
N GLY A 3 6.34 1.41 -9.52
CA GLY A 3 5.20 1.93 -10.27
C GLY A 3 4.25 2.78 -9.43
N HIS A 4 3.93 2.35 -8.22
CA HIS A 4 3.07 3.13 -7.32
C HIS A 4 3.72 4.43 -6.85
N THR A 5 5.03 4.44 -6.66
CA THR A 5 5.74 5.68 -6.34
C THR A 5 5.58 6.72 -7.45
N ASN A 6 5.75 6.32 -8.70
CA ASN A 6 5.60 7.23 -9.82
C ASN A 6 4.13 7.66 -10.03
N LEU A 7 3.18 6.72 -9.92
CA LEU A 7 1.75 7.05 -10.00
C LEU A 7 1.31 8.00 -8.88
N SER A 8 1.80 7.80 -7.65
CA SER A 8 1.50 8.70 -6.54
C SER A 8 2.04 10.12 -6.78
N ARG A 9 3.22 10.24 -7.39
CA ARG A 9 3.77 11.55 -7.78
C ARG A 9 2.91 12.22 -8.86
N VAL A 10 2.47 11.47 -9.87
CA VAL A 10 1.56 11.97 -10.91
C VAL A 10 0.22 12.39 -10.30
N ALA A 11 -0.29 11.64 -9.33
CA ALA A 11 -1.51 11.96 -8.60
C ALA A 11 -1.32 13.08 -7.55
N LYS A 12 -0.14 13.68 -7.49
CA LYS A 12 0.20 14.78 -6.56
C LYS A 12 -0.01 14.44 -5.10
N VAL A 13 0.25 13.18 -4.74
CA VAL A 13 0.31 12.77 -3.32
C VAL A 13 1.51 13.45 -2.66
N GLU A 14 1.32 13.93 -1.43
CA GLU A 14 2.37 14.61 -0.68
C GLU A 14 3.65 13.76 -0.60
N PRO A 15 4.83 14.34 -0.92
CA PRO A 15 6.09 13.60 -0.96
C PRO A 15 6.43 12.91 0.38
N GLU A 16 6.05 13.52 1.51
CA GLU A 16 6.23 12.92 2.83
C GLU A 16 5.44 11.62 2.97
N ALA A 17 4.17 11.60 2.56
CA ALA A 17 3.33 10.41 2.62
C ALA A 17 3.90 9.28 1.74
N ILE A 18 4.40 9.60 0.55
CA ILE A 18 5.06 8.63 -0.34
C ILE A 18 6.30 8.04 0.34
N SER A 19 7.14 8.89 0.93
CA SER A 19 8.37 8.49 1.63
C SER A 19 8.04 7.61 2.85
N ALA A 20 7.10 8.05 3.68
CA ALA A 20 6.67 7.31 4.87
C ALA A 20 6.19 5.90 4.54
N VAL A 21 5.35 5.74 3.50
CA VAL A 21 4.88 4.42 3.06
C VAL A 21 6.04 3.56 2.55
N ARG A 22 6.97 4.12 1.79
CA ARG A 22 8.14 3.38 1.27
C ARG A 22 9.05 2.88 2.39
N GLU A 23 9.22 3.67 3.42
CA GLU A 23 10.09 3.39 4.56
C GLU A 23 9.38 2.60 5.68
N GLY A 24 8.07 2.40 5.55
CA GLY A 24 7.27 1.73 6.58
C GLY A 24 7.06 2.58 7.83
N ARG A 25 7.23 3.90 7.71
CA ARG A 25 6.99 4.86 8.79
C ARG A 25 5.51 5.28 8.87
N PRO A 26 5.06 5.79 10.03
CA PRO A 26 3.78 6.50 10.12
C PRO A 26 3.74 7.71 9.17
N ILE A 27 2.56 7.98 8.62
CA ILE A 27 2.30 9.19 7.83
C ILE A 27 1.91 10.33 8.78
N ALA A 28 2.42 11.54 8.54
CA ALA A 28 2.14 12.69 9.40
C ALA A 28 0.66 13.10 9.41
N ASP A 29 -0.03 12.97 8.26
CA ASP A 29 -1.47 13.20 8.18
C ASP A 29 -2.22 12.08 8.91
N PRO A 30 -3.00 12.38 9.98
CA PRO A 30 -3.66 11.36 10.79
C PRO A 30 -4.75 10.59 10.03
N LYS A 31 -5.38 11.22 9.05
CA LYS A 31 -6.40 10.56 8.22
C LYS A 31 -5.77 9.55 7.28
N LEU A 32 -4.68 9.91 6.61
CA LEU A 32 -3.92 9.00 5.75
C LEU A 32 -3.26 7.89 6.58
N GLU A 33 -2.78 8.19 7.77
CA GLU A 33 -2.21 7.17 8.67
C GLU A 33 -3.26 6.15 9.12
N ALA A 34 -4.48 6.59 9.44
CA ALA A 34 -5.57 5.68 9.77
C ALA A 34 -5.92 4.75 8.58
N LEU A 35 -5.94 5.27 7.37
CA LEU A 35 -6.13 4.48 6.15
C LEU A 35 -5.00 3.45 5.98
N ARG A 36 -3.75 3.88 6.13
CA ARG A 36 -2.57 3.00 6.03
C ARG A 36 -2.63 1.86 7.05
N GLN A 37 -2.95 2.18 8.30
CA GLN A 37 -3.06 1.18 9.36
C GLN A 37 -4.19 0.19 9.09
N PHE A 38 -5.37 0.67 8.71
CA PHE A 38 -6.50 -0.19 8.41
C PHE A 38 -6.20 -1.12 7.24
N ALA A 39 -5.69 -0.59 6.12
CA ALA A 39 -5.31 -1.39 4.96
C ALA A 39 -4.24 -2.44 5.29
N ALA A 40 -3.26 -2.09 6.11
CA ALA A 40 -2.23 -3.02 6.57
C ALA A 40 -2.81 -4.16 7.42
N LYS A 41 -3.75 -3.87 8.32
CA LYS A 41 -4.43 -4.89 9.14
C LYS A 41 -5.30 -5.82 8.29
N VAL A 42 -6.11 -5.25 7.39
CA VAL A 42 -6.91 -6.03 6.44
C VAL A 42 -6.02 -7.01 5.66
N THR A 43 -4.91 -6.53 5.14
CA THR A 43 -4.02 -7.33 4.30
C THR A 43 -3.29 -8.42 5.13
N ARG A 44 -2.74 -8.06 6.28
CA ARG A 44 -1.99 -9.00 7.14
C ARG A 44 -2.88 -10.08 7.73
N ASN A 45 -4.10 -9.72 8.12
CA ASN A 45 -5.04 -10.60 8.80
C ASN A 45 -6.07 -11.24 7.85
N ARG A 46 -5.84 -11.15 6.54
CA ARG A 46 -6.72 -11.75 5.53
C ARG A 46 -8.19 -11.31 5.66
N GLY A 47 -8.40 -10.02 5.93
CA GLY A 47 -9.72 -9.42 6.10
C GLY A 47 -10.28 -9.49 7.52
N VAL A 48 -9.65 -10.21 8.45
CA VAL A 48 -10.10 -10.26 9.85
C VAL A 48 -9.60 -9.02 10.58
N VAL A 49 -10.51 -8.12 10.91
CA VAL A 49 -10.25 -6.89 11.68
C VAL A 49 -11.19 -6.81 12.88
N SER A 50 -10.76 -6.17 13.95
CA SER A 50 -11.57 -6.00 15.15
C SER A 50 -12.61 -4.87 14.99
N GLU A 51 -13.64 -4.88 15.82
CA GLU A 51 -14.59 -3.75 15.90
C GLU A 51 -13.88 -2.43 16.26
N ALA A 52 -12.85 -2.50 17.09
CA ALA A 52 -12.05 -1.33 17.43
C ALA A 52 -11.31 -0.77 16.21
N ASP A 53 -10.78 -1.62 15.33
CA ASP A 53 -10.13 -1.19 14.09
C ASP A 53 -11.12 -0.51 13.14
N VAL A 54 -12.31 -1.07 13.00
CA VAL A 54 -13.39 -0.49 12.18
C VAL A 54 -13.82 0.87 12.77
N SER A 55 -13.98 0.94 14.08
CA SER A 55 -14.38 2.18 14.78
C SER A 55 -13.33 3.28 14.62
N ALA A 56 -12.05 2.95 14.76
CA ALA A 56 -10.95 3.90 14.56
C ALA A 56 -10.88 4.41 13.11
N PHE A 57 -11.11 3.53 12.14
CA PHE A 57 -11.15 3.91 10.72
C PHE A 57 -12.31 4.88 10.43
N LYS A 58 -13.50 4.59 10.96
CA LYS A 58 -14.66 5.47 10.82
C LYS A 58 -14.47 6.80 11.54
N ALA A 59 -13.87 6.79 12.72
CA ALA A 59 -13.58 8.03 13.49
C ALA A 59 -12.61 8.95 12.72
N ALA A 60 -11.75 8.41 11.89
CA ALA A 60 -10.88 9.19 11.00
C ALA A 60 -11.61 9.80 9.79
N GLY A 61 -12.92 9.58 9.65
CA GLY A 61 -13.76 10.16 8.61
C GLY A 61 -13.97 9.27 7.38
N TYR A 62 -13.75 7.96 7.50
CA TYR A 62 -14.04 6.98 6.45
C TYR A 62 -15.37 6.27 6.72
N ASP A 63 -16.02 5.83 5.66
CA ASP A 63 -17.32 5.16 5.70
C ASP A 63 -17.22 3.67 5.27
N ASN A 64 -18.34 3.00 5.21
CA ASN A 64 -18.43 1.61 4.77
C ASN A 64 -17.97 1.43 3.31
N ARG A 65 -18.21 2.43 2.45
CA ARG A 65 -17.75 2.39 1.07
C ARG A 65 -16.23 2.39 1.01
N ALA A 66 -15.58 3.26 1.79
CA ALA A 66 -14.12 3.28 1.87
C ALA A 66 -13.53 1.94 2.35
N MET A 67 -14.20 1.23 3.25
CA MET A 67 -13.77 -0.13 3.64
C MET A 67 -13.81 -1.10 2.46
N LEU A 68 -14.88 -1.06 1.66
CA LEU A 68 -14.98 -1.90 0.45
C LEU A 68 -13.94 -1.51 -0.61
N ASP A 69 -13.67 -0.22 -0.77
CA ASP A 69 -12.62 0.26 -1.68
C ASP A 69 -11.23 -0.26 -1.27
N VAL A 70 -10.94 -0.33 0.04
CA VAL A 70 -9.71 -0.95 0.56
C VAL A 70 -9.64 -2.43 0.16
N LEU A 71 -10.74 -3.18 0.27
CA LEU A 71 -10.78 -4.59 -0.12
C LEU A 71 -10.54 -4.77 -1.63
N VAL A 72 -11.21 -3.96 -2.46
CA VAL A 72 -11.04 -4.02 -3.92
C VAL A 72 -9.61 -3.72 -4.31
N LEU A 73 -9.00 -2.69 -3.74
CA LEU A 73 -7.61 -2.33 -4.01
C LEU A 73 -6.63 -3.40 -3.52
N ALA A 74 -6.87 -3.97 -2.33
CA ALA A 74 -6.05 -5.07 -1.80
C ALA A 74 -6.10 -6.31 -2.70
N ALA A 75 -7.31 -6.70 -3.16
CA ALA A 75 -7.48 -7.83 -4.06
C ALA A 75 -6.81 -7.59 -5.42
N THR A 76 -6.99 -6.40 -6.00
CA THR A 76 -6.34 -6.01 -7.25
C THR A 76 -4.82 -6.07 -7.12
N LYS A 77 -4.29 -5.58 -6.02
CA LYS A 77 -2.84 -5.63 -5.75
C LYS A 77 -2.31 -7.03 -5.52
N LEU A 78 -3.08 -7.88 -4.88
CA LEU A 78 -2.71 -9.29 -4.69
C LEU A 78 -2.59 -9.99 -6.05
N ILE A 79 -3.60 -9.84 -6.92
CA ILE A 79 -3.59 -10.42 -8.27
C ILE A 79 -2.39 -9.90 -9.06
N SER A 80 -2.23 -8.57 -9.15
CA SER A 80 -1.15 -7.98 -9.96
C SER A 80 0.24 -8.32 -9.44
N ASN A 81 0.43 -8.32 -8.12
CA ASN A 81 1.73 -8.66 -7.53
C ASN A 81 2.07 -10.14 -7.76
N TYR A 82 1.12 -11.05 -7.57
CA TYR A 82 1.35 -12.47 -7.78
C TYR A 82 1.60 -12.78 -9.25
N THR A 83 0.85 -12.15 -10.15
CA THR A 83 1.09 -12.27 -11.60
C THR A 83 2.50 -11.81 -11.94
N ASN A 84 2.92 -10.64 -11.47
CA ASN A 84 4.26 -10.12 -11.73
C ASN A 84 5.37 -11.04 -11.17
N HIS A 85 5.15 -11.63 -9.99
CA HIS A 85 6.12 -12.56 -9.41
C HIS A 85 6.22 -13.88 -10.21
N LEU A 86 5.07 -14.44 -10.61
CA LEU A 86 5.04 -15.69 -11.38
C LEU A 86 5.57 -15.50 -12.80
N ALA A 87 5.20 -14.40 -13.45
CA ALA A 87 5.63 -14.08 -14.81
C ALA A 87 7.03 -13.44 -14.87
N GLN A 88 7.61 -13.10 -13.72
CA GLN A 88 8.89 -12.37 -13.63
C GLN A 88 8.92 -11.12 -14.52
N THR A 89 7.81 -10.38 -14.51
CA THR A 89 7.61 -9.23 -15.39
C THR A 89 8.72 -8.19 -15.15
N PRO A 90 9.46 -7.78 -16.20
CA PRO A 90 10.49 -6.77 -16.07
C PRO A 90 9.87 -5.41 -15.71
N LEU A 91 10.67 -4.55 -15.07
CA LEU A 91 10.25 -3.21 -14.74
C LEU A 91 10.19 -2.34 -15.99
N ASP A 92 9.06 -1.67 -16.20
CA ASP A 92 8.90 -0.75 -17.32
C ASP A 92 9.94 0.39 -17.26
N PRO A 93 10.42 0.88 -18.43
CA PRO A 93 11.44 1.92 -18.47
C PRO A 93 11.11 3.18 -17.67
N PHE A 94 9.84 3.60 -17.64
CA PHE A 94 9.42 4.80 -16.89
C PHE A 94 9.45 4.62 -15.36
N MET A 95 9.59 3.40 -14.89
CA MET A 95 9.68 3.06 -13.46
C MET A 95 11.13 2.99 -12.96
N LYS A 96 12.10 3.09 -13.86
CA LYS A 96 13.52 3.12 -13.50
C LYS A 96 13.80 4.35 -12.63
N GLY A 97 14.65 4.20 -11.63
CA GLY A 97 14.94 5.25 -10.64
C GLY A 97 13.97 5.31 -9.46
N ALA A 98 12.90 4.51 -9.48
CA ALA A 98 11.99 4.33 -8.34
C ALA A 98 12.02 2.91 -7.77
N GLU A 99 13.04 2.13 -8.13
CA GLU A 99 13.27 0.78 -7.63
C GLU A 99 13.29 0.77 -6.11
N TRP A 100 12.73 -0.28 -5.53
CA TRP A 100 12.65 -0.39 -4.09
C TRP A 100 12.65 -1.86 -3.66
N SER A 101 13.38 -2.14 -2.61
CA SER A 101 13.36 -3.44 -1.94
C SER A 101 12.94 -3.24 -0.49
N ALA A 102 12.08 -4.14 0.02
CA ALA A 102 11.69 -4.07 1.42
C ALA A 102 12.93 -4.26 2.33
N PRO A 103 13.06 -3.44 3.38
CA PRO A 103 14.10 -3.66 4.38
C PRO A 103 14.05 -5.10 4.91
N GLY A 104 15.18 -5.79 4.95
CA GLY A 104 15.30 -7.16 5.46
C GLY A 104 14.80 -8.28 4.55
N LYS A 105 14.33 -8.01 3.34
CA LYS A 105 14.08 -9.07 2.36
C LYS A 105 15.39 -9.46 1.67
N LEU A 106 15.71 -10.76 1.74
CA LEU A 106 16.76 -11.35 0.91
C LEU A 106 16.42 -11.07 -0.56
N LYS A 107 17.40 -10.58 -1.31
CA LYS A 107 17.28 -10.56 -2.78
C LYS A 107 17.02 -11.99 -3.24
N PRO A 108 16.07 -12.21 -4.18
CA PRO A 108 15.97 -13.54 -4.81
C PRO A 108 17.35 -13.91 -5.33
N ALA A 109 17.74 -15.16 -5.10
CA ALA A 109 18.96 -15.69 -5.74
C ALA A 109 18.84 -15.50 -7.25
N ALA A 110 19.90 -15.01 -7.84
CA ALA A 110 19.95 -14.81 -9.30
C ALA A 110 19.75 -16.12 -10.04
#